data_740cd07492ae67c81aaa59fd1185172c
#
_entry.id   740cd07492ae67c81aaa59fd1185172c
#
_cell.length_a   1.000
_cell.length_b   1.000
_cell.length_c   1.000
_cell.angle_alpha   90.00
_cell.angle_beta   90.00
_cell.angle_gamma   90.00
#
_symmetry.space_group_name_H-M   'P 1'
#
loop_
_entity.id
_entity.type
_entity.pdbx_description
1 polymer ?
#
loop_
_entity_poly.entity_id
_entity_poly.type
_entity_poly.pdbx_seq_one_letter_code
_entity_poly.pdbx_strand_id
1 'polypeptide(L)'
;MYKRQVEDILKDLRAVATAHTIHRDYCPQCKKHVEPVVPDALPNADLGHRVVALTSWLHYGLGLTISQVQDLLRYQLQTGLSAGGLSAAWKRMATIFGPWYEQIAQAARGSAVLHADETGWRVNGRTWWLWCFANNN
;
A
#
# COMPACT_ATOMS: atom_id res chain seq x y z
N MET A 1 -12.96 23.03 -42.20
CA MET A 1 -13.47 22.83 -40.83
C MET A 1 -12.34 22.19 -40.03
N TYR A 2 -11.87 22.82 -38.99
CA TYR A 2 -10.69 22.40 -38.24
C TYR A 2 -11.16 21.74 -36.94
N LYS A 3 -10.73 20.47 -36.64
CA LYS A 3 -10.99 19.81 -35.36
C LYS A 3 -9.69 19.85 -34.55
N ARG A 4 -9.77 20.38 -33.35
CA ARG A 4 -8.68 20.33 -32.35
C ARG A 4 -9.11 19.48 -31.18
N GLN A 5 -8.29 18.50 -30.82
CA GLN A 5 -8.45 17.69 -29.63
C GLN A 5 -7.52 18.24 -28.53
N VAL A 6 -8.03 18.35 -27.31
CA VAL A 6 -7.27 18.73 -26.13
C VAL A 6 -7.50 17.63 -25.09
N GLU A 7 -6.41 17.10 -24.54
CA GLU A 7 -6.44 16.15 -23.43
C GLU A 7 -6.17 16.92 -22.14
N ASP A 8 -6.97 16.69 -21.12
CA ASP A 8 -6.86 17.38 -19.83
C ASP A 8 -7.22 16.44 -18.69
N ILE A 9 -6.82 16.78 -17.48
CA ILE A 9 -7.16 16.04 -16.26
C ILE A 9 -8.54 16.51 -15.76
N LEU A 10 -9.33 15.57 -15.23
CA LEU A 10 -10.63 15.88 -14.63
C LEU A 10 -10.49 16.94 -13.52
N LYS A 11 -11.33 17.97 -13.56
CA LYS A 11 -11.28 19.10 -12.60
C LYS A 11 -11.59 18.69 -11.15
N ASP A 12 -12.37 17.63 -10.96
CA ASP A 12 -12.88 17.19 -9.64
C ASP A 12 -12.27 15.86 -9.19
N LEU A 13 -10.94 15.71 -9.30
CA LEU A 13 -10.23 14.60 -8.69
C LEU A 13 -10.29 14.73 -7.15
N ARG A 14 -11.13 13.91 -6.52
CA ARG A 14 -11.26 13.89 -5.05
C ARG A 14 -11.40 12.48 -4.52
N ALA A 15 -11.02 12.29 -3.25
CA ALA A 15 -11.34 11.06 -2.54
C ALA A 15 -12.85 10.97 -2.27
N VAL A 16 -13.40 9.78 -2.37
CA VAL A 16 -14.80 9.49 -2.07
C VAL A 16 -14.86 8.72 -0.76
N ALA A 17 -15.69 9.19 0.19
CA ALA A 17 -16.00 8.47 1.41
C ALA A 17 -17.27 7.65 1.21
N THR A 18 -17.17 6.33 1.44
CA THR A 18 -18.32 5.41 1.41
C THR A 18 -18.64 5.00 2.84
N ALA A 19 -19.89 5.18 3.26
CA ALA A 19 -20.35 4.72 4.57
C ALA A 19 -20.91 3.30 4.45
N HIS A 20 -20.37 2.36 5.22
CA HIS A 20 -20.86 0.98 5.32
C HIS A 20 -21.56 0.78 6.67
N THR A 21 -22.78 0.27 6.64
CA THR A 21 -23.46 -0.19 7.86
C THR A 21 -23.06 -1.64 8.12
N ILE A 22 -22.35 -1.87 9.22
CA ILE A 22 -21.83 -3.19 9.58
C ILE A 22 -22.62 -3.74 10.77
N HIS A 23 -23.17 -4.94 10.63
CA HIS A 23 -23.75 -5.69 11.72
C HIS A 23 -22.69 -6.59 12.33
N ARG A 24 -22.52 -6.47 13.65
CA ARG A 24 -21.53 -7.22 14.42
C ARG A 24 -22.24 -8.15 15.38
N ASP A 25 -22.13 -9.46 15.13
CA ASP A 25 -22.78 -10.49 15.92
C ASP A 25 -21.78 -11.22 16.82
N TYR A 26 -22.27 -11.68 17.98
CA TYR A 26 -21.47 -12.52 18.86
C TYR A 26 -21.68 -13.99 18.51
N CYS A 27 -20.59 -14.70 18.19
CA CYS A 27 -20.61 -16.14 17.96
C CYS A 27 -20.43 -16.90 19.28
N PRO A 28 -21.44 -17.64 19.79
CA PRO A 28 -21.32 -18.39 21.04
C PRO A 28 -20.36 -19.57 20.96
N GLN A 29 -20.10 -20.09 19.75
CA GLN A 29 -19.21 -21.22 19.52
C GLN A 29 -17.75 -20.84 19.61
N CYS A 30 -17.30 -19.77 18.92
CA CYS A 30 -15.93 -19.29 18.99
C CYS A 30 -15.69 -18.20 20.04
N LYS A 31 -16.77 -17.77 20.75
CA LYS A 31 -16.76 -16.72 21.79
C LYS A 31 -16.15 -15.39 21.30
N LYS A 32 -16.35 -15.05 20.04
CA LYS A 32 -15.82 -13.83 19.41
C LYS A 32 -16.93 -13.08 18.69
N HIS A 33 -16.76 -11.78 18.59
CA HIS A 33 -17.56 -11.00 17.69
C HIS A 33 -17.12 -11.26 16.24
N VAL A 34 -18.11 -11.46 15.37
CA VAL A 34 -17.92 -11.68 13.94
C VAL A 34 -18.59 -10.54 13.19
N GLU A 35 -17.88 -9.97 12.24
CA GLU A 35 -18.38 -8.92 11.37
C GLU A 35 -17.95 -9.21 9.92
N PRO A 36 -18.74 -8.81 8.93
CA PRO A 36 -18.38 -8.97 7.53
C PRO A 36 -17.17 -8.09 7.18
N VAL A 37 -16.35 -8.57 6.26
CA VAL A 37 -15.24 -7.78 5.71
C VAL A 37 -15.83 -6.78 4.70
N VAL A 38 -15.46 -5.52 4.84
CA VAL A 38 -15.82 -4.47 3.89
C VAL A 38 -15.06 -4.71 2.57
N PRO A 39 -15.75 -4.80 1.40
CA PRO A 39 -15.13 -5.28 0.17
C PRO A 39 -14.14 -4.30 -0.47
N ASP A 40 -14.20 -3.02 -0.13
CA ASP A 40 -13.41 -1.94 -0.71
C ASP A 40 -12.26 -1.45 0.19
N ALA A 41 -12.06 -2.09 1.35
CA ALA A 41 -10.96 -1.79 2.27
C ALA A 41 -10.26 -3.06 2.77
N LEU A 42 -9.03 -2.92 3.26
CA LEU A 42 -8.33 -4.00 3.94
C LEU A 42 -9.03 -4.34 5.28
N PRO A 43 -8.96 -5.58 5.78
CA PRO A 43 -9.53 -5.94 7.06
C PRO A 43 -9.10 -4.98 8.19
N ASN A 44 -10.07 -4.48 8.96
CA ASN A 44 -9.87 -3.51 10.04
C ASN A 44 -9.17 -2.21 9.58
N ALA A 45 -9.46 -1.73 8.37
CA ALA A 45 -8.91 -0.50 7.81
C ALA A 45 -10.03 0.44 7.34
N ASP A 46 -9.78 1.74 7.51
CA ASP A 46 -10.68 2.81 7.05
C ASP A 46 -10.26 3.37 5.68
N LEU A 47 -9.11 2.93 5.15
CA LEU A 47 -8.61 3.35 3.86
C LEU A 47 -8.94 2.33 2.78
N GLY A 48 -9.59 2.79 1.73
CA GLY A 48 -9.94 1.97 0.57
C GLY A 48 -8.71 1.47 -0.20
N HIS A 49 -8.84 0.33 -0.87
CA HIS A 49 -7.77 -0.34 -1.60
C HIS A 49 -7.06 0.59 -2.59
N ARG A 50 -7.80 1.45 -3.29
CA ARG A 50 -7.22 2.38 -4.29
C ARG A 50 -6.30 3.41 -3.66
N VAL A 51 -6.66 3.94 -2.49
CA VAL A 51 -5.81 4.89 -1.74
C VAL A 51 -4.55 4.20 -1.26
N VAL A 52 -4.67 2.99 -0.70
CA VAL A 52 -3.51 2.21 -0.24
C VAL A 52 -2.59 1.87 -1.40
N ALA A 53 -3.12 1.39 -2.53
CA ALA A 53 -2.34 1.06 -3.72
C ALA A 53 -1.62 2.29 -4.30
N LEU A 54 -2.35 3.41 -4.49
CA LEU A 54 -1.77 4.66 -5.00
C LEU A 54 -0.64 5.17 -4.11
N THR A 55 -0.88 5.27 -2.81
CA THR A 55 0.11 5.82 -1.87
C THR A 55 1.33 4.91 -1.73
N SER A 56 1.14 3.58 -1.80
CA SER A 56 2.23 2.62 -1.81
C SER A 56 3.10 2.77 -3.06
N TRP A 57 2.46 2.89 -4.22
CA TRP A 57 3.17 3.08 -5.49
C TRP A 57 3.94 4.41 -5.51
N LEU A 58 3.33 5.50 -5.03
CA LEU A 58 4.00 6.79 -4.93
C LEU A 58 5.23 6.72 -4.01
N HIS A 59 5.12 6.03 -2.87
CA HIS A 59 6.21 5.97 -1.90
C HIS A 59 7.28 4.94 -2.30
N TYR A 60 6.90 3.69 -2.52
CA TYR A 60 7.84 2.59 -2.78
C TYR A 60 8.25 2.47 -4.25
N GLY A 61 7.35 2.81 -5.18
CA GLY A 61 7.62 2.73 -6.62
C GLY A 61 8.31 3.96 -7.18
N LEU A 62 7.89 5.17 -6.76
CA LEU A 62 8.44 6.43 -7.26
C LEU A 62 9.42 7.11 -6.28
N GLY A 63 9.58 6.60 -5.06
CA GLY A 63 10.50 7.14 -4.06
C GLY A 63 10.06 8.45 -3.41
N LEU A 64 8.77 8.82 -3.48
CA LEU A 64 8.29 10.02 -2.81
C LEU A 64 8.38 9.87 -1.29
N THR A 65 8.75 10.94 -0.61
CA THR A 65 8.69 10.99 0.86
C THR A 65 7.24 10.97 1.34
N ILE A 66 7.02 10.57 2.60
CA ILE A 66 5.67 10.56 3.20
C ILE A 66 5.02 11.95 3.12
N SER A 67 5.78 13.02 3.34
CA SER A 67 5.29 14.40 3.24
C SER A 67 4.83 14.73 1.82
N GLN A 68 5.60 14.35 0.80
CA GLN A 68 5.20 14.55 -0.60
C GLN A 68 3.93 13.77 -0.97
N VAL A 69 3.79 12.54 -0.47
CA VAL A 69 2.54 11.77 -0.63
C VAL A 69 1.37 12.48 0.03
N GLN A 70 1.55 13.00 1.25
CA GLN A 70 0.52 13.77 1.96
C GLN A 70 0.12 15.04 1.20
N ASP A 71 1.08 15.76 0.66
CA ASP A 71 0.84 16.98 -0.12
C ASP A 71 0.06 16.66 -1.40
N LEU A 72 0.45 15.60 -2.12
CA LEU A 72 -0.28 15.17 -3.31
C LEU A 72 -1.74 14.81 -2.98
N LEU A 73 -1.97 14.04 -1.92
CA LEU A 73 -3.32 13.68 -1.47
C LEU A 73 -4.15 14.91 -1.12
N ARG A 74 -3.55 15.88 -0.43
CA ARG A 74 -4.22 17.11 -0.03
C ARG A 74 -4.58 17.99 -1.22
N TYR A 75 -3.61 18.23 -2.13
CA TYR A 75 -3.80 19.15 -3.24
C TYR A 75 -4.60 18.55 -4.39
N GLN A 76 -4.38 17.27 -4.72
CA GLN A 76 -5.03 16.65 -5.89
C GLN A 76 -6.33 15.92 -5.52
N LEU A 77 -6.38 15.26 -4.37
CA LEU A 77 -7.52 14.42 -3.99
C LEU A 77 -8.37 15.01 -2.87
N GLN A 78 -8.02 16.22 -2.39
CA GLN A 78 -8.73 16.96 -1.33
C GLN A 78 -8.95 16.12 -0.06
N THR A 79 -7.99 15.23 0.25
CA THR A 79 -8.04 14.37 1.43
C THR A 79 -6.74 14.46 2.23
N GLY A 80 -6.86 14.42 3.55
CA GLY A 80 -5.72 14.47 4.45
C GLY A 80 -5.52 13.14 5.18
N LEU A 81 -4.34 12.55 5.03
CA LEU A 81 -3.94 11.37 5.77
C LEU A 81 -2.72 11.68 6.63
N SER A 82 -2.68 11.16 7.86
CA SER A 82 -1.51 11.30 8.72
C SER A 82 -0.38 10.37 8.28
N ALA A 83 0.87 10.71 8.58
CA ALA A 83 2.02 9.85 8.32
C ALA A 83 1.88 8.49 9.03
N GLY A 84 1.37 8.49 10.26
CA GLY A 84 1.07 7.26 11.00
C GLY A 84 -0.02 6.41 10.34
N GLY A 85 -1.07 7.03 9.79
CA GLY A 85 -2.13 6.34 9.05
C GLY A 85 -1.62 5.67 7.78
N LEU A 86 -0.79 6.36 7.00
CA LEU A 86 -0.14 5.80 5.81
C LEU A 86 0.76 4.62 6.18
N SER A 87 1.65 4.78 7.16
CA SER A 87 2.54 3.72 7.62
C SER A 87 1.78 2.50 8.14
N ALA A 88 0.68 2.71 8.88
CA ALA A 88 -0.16 1.62 9.38
C ALA A 88 -0.87 0.86 8.24
N ALA A 89 -1.36 1.58 7.21
CA ALA A 89 -1.98 0.98 6.04
C ALA A 89 -0.98 0.14 5.24
N TRP A 90 0.22 0.65 5.01
CA TRP A 90 1.29 -0.09 4.32
C TRP A 90 1.77 -1.31 5.10
N LYS A 91 1.85 -1.21 6.44
CA LYS A 91 2.17 -2.38 7.29
C LYS A 91 1.12 -3.48 7.18
N ARG A 92 -0.18 -3.14 7.14
CA ARG A 92 -1.26 -4.11 6.92
C ARG A 92 -1.13 -4.77 5.54
N MET A 93 -0.90 -3.98 4.51
CA MET A 93 -0.68 -4.48 3.15
C MET A 93 0.51 -5.45 3.11
N ALA A 94 1.64 -5.10 3.71
CA ALA A 94 2.81 -5.97 3.79
C ALA A 94 2.49 -7.31 4.49
N THR A 95 1.67 -7.29 5.54
CA THR A 95 1.22 -8.53 6.21
C THR A 95 0.41 -9.42 5.28
N ILE A 96 -0.48 -8.83 4.46
CA ILE A 96 -1.31 -9.57 3.51
C ILE A 96 -0.45 -10.16 2.37
N PHE A 97 0.58 -9.44 1.93
CA PHE A 97 1.48 -9.91 0.87
C PHE A 97 2.57 -10.89 1.36
N GLY A 98 2.66 -11.15 2.67
CA GLY A 98 3.63 -12.09 3.24
C GLY A 98 3.73 -13.43 2.50
N PRO A 99 2.61 -14.15 2.24
CA PRO A 99 2.65 -15.41 1.51
C PRO A 99 3.23 -15.31 0.09
N TRP A 100 2.96 -14.23 -0.63
CA TRP A 100 3.53 -14.00 -1.95
C TRP A 100 5.03 -13.67 -1.89
N TYR A 101 5.45 -12.91 -0.88
CA TYR A 101 6.87 -12.66 -0.62
C TYR A 101 7.63 -13.97 -0.41
N GLU A 102 7.09 -14.90 0.38
CA GLU A 102 7.70 -16.22 0.59
C GLU A 102 7.78 -17.05 -0.69
N GLN A 103 6.77 -17.00 -1.57
CA GLN A 103 6.81 -17.65 -2.86
C GLN A 103 7.92 -17.08 -3.76
N ILE A 104 8.07 -15.76 -3.81
CA ILE A 104 9.15 -15.08 -4.54
C ILE A 104 10.50 -15.48 -3.97
N ALA A 105 10.65 -15.51 -2.64
CA ALA A 105 11.87 -15.92 -1.99
C ALA A 105 12.25 -17.36 -2.27
N GLN A 106 11.27 -18.28 -2.32
CA GLN A 106 11.49 -19.68 -2.70
C GLN A 106 11.91 -19.81 -4.17
N ALA A 107 11.25 -19.09 -5.08
CA ALA A 107 11.62 -19.07 -6.49
C ALA A 107 13.05 -18.54 -6.69
N ALA A 108 13.42 -17.48 -5.98
CA ALA A 108 14.78 -16.94 -6.02
C ALA A 108 15.82 -17.96 -5.54
N ARG A 109 15.56 -18.66 -4.42
CA ARG A 109 16.47 -19.73 -3.91
C ARG A 109 16.63 -20.91 -4.88
N GLY A 110 15.61 -21.20 -5.68
CA GLY A 110 15.64 -22.26 -6.70
C GLY A 110 16.28 -21.85 -8.04
N SER A 111 16.69 -20.59 -8.21
CA SER A 111 17.26 -20.10 -9.45
C SER A 111 18.68 -20.59 -9.66
N ALA A 112 19.02 -20.93 -10.92
CA ALA A 112 20.39 -21.35 -11.28
C ALA A 112 21.41 -20.20 -11.12
N VAL A 113 20.96 -18.96 -11.34
CA VAL A 113 21.75 -17.74 -11.15
C VAL A 113 20.94 -16.75 -10.31
N LEU A 114 21.55 -16.22 -9.28
CA LEU A 114 20.97 -15.21 -8.40
C LEU A 114 21.95 -14.04 -8.29
N HIS A 115 21.53 -12.87 -8.68
CA HIS A 115 22.24 -11.62 -8.46
C HIS A 115 21.92 -11.12 -7.06
N ALA A 116 22.92 -10.66 -6.33
CA ALA A 116 22.76 -10.09 -5.01
C ALA A 116 23.43 -8.72 -4.94
N ASP A 117 22.79 -7.77 -4.31
CA ASP A 117 23.30 -6.43 -4.04
C ASP A 117 22.91 -5.99 -2.64
N GLU A 118 23.78 -5.19 -1.98
CA GLU A 118 23.52 -4.69 -0.66
C GLU A 118 23.62 -3.17 -0.59
N THR A 119 22.79 -2.58 0.28
CA THR A 119 22.91 -1.17 0.62
C THR A 119 22.96 -0.99 2.15
N GLY A 120 23.81 -0.09 2.60
CA GLY A 120 23.95 0.24 4.01
C GLY A 120 22.76 1.09 4.50
N TRP A 121 22.21 0.70 5.64
CA TRP A 121 21.11 1.41 6.28
C TRP A 121 21.44 1.68 7.75
N ARG A 122 21.26 2.92 8.21
CA ARG A 122 21.45 3.28 9.62
C ARG A 122 20.11 3.37 10.34
N VAL A 123 19.95 2.56 11.39
CA VAL A 123 18.78 2.59 12.28
C VAL A 123 19.27 2.76 13.72
N ASN A 124 18.82 3.81 14.38
CA ASN A 124 19.21 4.13 15.77
C ASN A 124 20.75 4.12 16.00
N GLY A 125 21.49 4.68 15.06
CA GLY A 125 22.96 4.76 15.15
C GLY A 125 23.72 3.47 14.81
N ARG A 126 23.02 2.36 14.57
CA ARG A 126 23.62 1.07 14.16
C ARG A 126 23.51 0.89 12.65
N THR A 127 24.55 0.33 12.03
CA THR A 127 24.55 -0.02 10.61
C THR A 127 23.84 -1.35 10.42
N TRP A 128 22.88 -1.36 9.50
CA TRP A 128 22.17 -2.54 9.00
C TRP A 128 22.42 -2.63 7.50
N TRP A 129 22.23 -3.81 6.94
CA TRP A 129 22.37 -4.07 5.52
C TRP A 129 21.04 -4.54 4.97
N LEU A 130 20.58 -3.90 3.90
CA LEU A 130 19.44 -4.34 3.12
C LEU A 130 19.98 -5.07 1.89
N TRP A 131 19.62 -6.33 1.76
CA TRP A 131 20.00 -7.18 0.63
C TRP A 131 18.87 -7.28 -0.37
N CYS A 132 19.18 -7.07 -1.65
CA CYS A 132 18.29 -7.29 -2.77
C CYS A 132 18.79 -8.53 -3.53
N PHE A 133 17.88 -9.45 -3.84
CA PHE A 133 18.16 -10.62 -4.64
C PHE A 133 17.29 -10.60 -5.89
N ALA A 134 17.89 -10.82 -7.07
CA ALA A 134 17.20 -10.80 -8.34
C ALA A 134 17.67 -11.96 -9.23
N ASN A 135 16.77 -12.50 -10.05
CA ASN A 135 17.07 -13.46 -11.09
C ASN A 135 16.62 -12.93 -12.46
N ASN A 136 17.00 -13.60 -13.53
CA ASN A 136 16.70 -13.20 -14.91
C ASN A 136 15.36 -13.75 -15.45
N ASN A 137 14.42 -14.16 -14.58
CA ASN A 137 13.13 -14.68 -14.99
C ASN A 137 12.03 -13.62 -14.87
#